data_3a3f2844bf95e66f3a21b217e3ebebf6
#
_entry.id   3a3f2844bf95e66f3a21b217e3ebebf6
#
_cell.length_a   1.000
_cell.length_b   1.000
_cell.length_c   1.000
_cell.angle_alpha   90.00
_cell.angle_beta   90.00
_cell.angle_gamma   90.00
#
_symmetry.space_group_name_H-M   'P 1'
#
loop_
_entity.id
_entity.type
_entity.pdbx_description
1 polymer ?
#
loop_
_entity_poly.entity_id
_entity_poly.type
_entity_poly.pdbx_seq_one_letter_code
_entity_poly.pdbx_strand_id
1 'polypeptide(L)'
;EHINSVRRELQFLSEAGIVLATGEGVKRYYQANEANTLFPELKALVFKAQVMEERQLLAAVENSGRIFLLVLTGFFVGQPEAQTDVLIVGSLNRSKLRRLLASFEHHFDREIHYTIMTRQEFDYRHSLTDRFLYTILAGPLITIVDKRKPAKT
;
A
#
# COMPACT_ATOMS: atom_id res chain seq x y z
N GLU A 1 -26.14 -18.72 -11.87
CA GLU A 1 -25.86 -17.61 -12.81
C GLU A 1 -24.47 -17.01 -12.60
N HIS A 2 -23.98 -16.86 -11.36
CA HIS A 2 -22.68 -16.23 -11.08
C HIS A 2 -21.46 -17.01 -11.56
N ILE A 3 -21.50 -18.37 -11.60
CA ILE A 3 -20.36 -19.19 -12.00
C ILE A 3 -19.95 -18.96 -13.45
N ASN A 4 -20.91 -18.81 -14.35
CA ASN A 4 -20.61 -18.61 -15.77
C ASN A 4 -20.03 -17.20 -16.04
N SER A 5 -20.48 -16.19 -15.30
CA SER A 5 -19.89 -14.84 -15.37
C SER A 5 -18.44 -14.85 -14.91
N VAL A 6 -18.15 -15.49 -13.76
CA VAL A 6 -16.78 -15.60 -13.24
C VAL A 6 -15.88 -16.34 -14.23
N ARG A 7 -16.36 -17.44 -14.84
CA ARG A 7 -15.57 -18.19 -15.85
C ARG A 7 -15.24 -17.32 -17.06
N ARG A 8 -16.20 -16.53 -17.54
CA ARG A 8 -15.99 -15.64 -18.69
C ARG A 8 -14.95 -14.55 -18.38
N GLU A 9 -15.04 -13.93 -17.19
CA GLU A 9 -14.08 -12.92 -16.78
C GLU A 9 -12.66 -13.49 -16.57
N LEU A 10 -12.55 -14.69 -15.98
CA LEU A 10 -11.26 -15.37 -15.83
C LEU A 10 -10.67 -15.78 -17.19
N GLN A 11 -11.50 -16.16 -18.14
CA GLN A 11 -11.05 -16.45 -19.51
C GLN A 11 -10.54 -15.18 -20.18
N PHE A 12 -11.27 -14.08 -20.08
CA PHE A 12 -10.84 -12.77 -20.60
C PHE A 12 -9.50 -12.33 -20.01
N LEU A 13 -9.34 -12.44 -18.67
CA LEU A 13 -8.10 -12.11 -17.99
C LEU A 13 -6.93 -13.02 -18.41
N SER A 14 -7.23 -14.30 -18.73
CA SER A 14 -6.23 -15.25 -19.24
C SER A 14 -5.81 -14.92 -20.67
N GLU A 15 -6.76 -14.56 -21.54
CA GLU A 15 -6.48 -14.11 -22.90
C GLU A 15 -5.69 -12.80 -22.94
N ALA A 16 -5.95 -11.91 -21.98
CA ALA A 16 -5.18 -10.68 -21.78
C ALA A 16 -3.79 -10.91 -21.13
N GLY A 17 -3.46 -12.16 -20.77
CA GLY A 17 -2.19 -12.52 -20.14
C GLY A 17 -2.01 -12.01 -18.72
N ILE A 18 -3.09 -11.59 -18.05
CA ILE A 18 -3.06 -11.09 -16.66
C ILE A 18 -3.01 -12.26 -15.68
N VAL A 19 -3.72 -13.36 -16.00
CA VAL A 19 -3.70 -14.60 -15.22
C VAL A 19 -3.26 -15.77 -16.08
N LEU A 20 -2.63 -16.75 -15.45
CA LEU A 20 -2.29 -18.03 -16.05
C LEU A 20 -3.35 -19.06 -15.65
N ALA A 21 -3.91 -19.75 -16.63
CA ALA A 21 -4.82 -20.85 -16.40
C ALA A 21 -4.04 -22.17 -16.49
N THR A 22 -4.16 -23.00 -15.45
CA THR A 22 -3.57 -24.34 -15.40
C THR A 22 -4.66 -25.37 -15.05
N GLY A 23 -4.45 -26.63 -15.42
CA GLY A 23 -5.36 -27.74 -15.11
C GLY A 23 -5.93 -28.38 -16.37
N GLU A 24 -6.35 -29.65 -16.22
CA GLU A 24 -6.95 -30.44 -17.26
C GLU A 24 -8.42 -30.77 -16.92
N GLY A 25 -9.25 -30.85 -17.93
CA GLY A 25 -10.65 -31.24 -17.81
C GLY A 25 -11.52 -30.21 -17.13
N VAL A 26 -12.30 -30.61 -16.13
CA VAL A 26 -13.34 -29.80 -15.48
C VAL A 26 -12.75 -28.80 -14.43
N LYS A 27 -11.59 -29.12 -13.89
CA LYS A 27 -10.94 -28.27 -12.87
C LYS A 27 -9.88 -27.39 -13.51
N ARG A 28 -10.07 -26.06 -13.43
CA ARG A 28 -9.09 -25.06 -13.83
C ARG A 28 -8.65 -24.26 -12.62
N TYR A 29 -7.35 -24.03 -12.53
CA TYR A 29 -6.73 -23.19 -11.51
C TYR A 29 -6.19 -21.94 -12.19
N TYR A 30 -6.34 -20.80 -11.53
CA TYR A 30 -5.89 -19.52 -12.04
C TYR A 30 -4.91 -18.90 -11.04
N GLN A 31 -3.81 -18.36 -11.56
CA GLN A 31 -2.84 -17.63 -10.77
C GLN A 31 -2.43 -16.36 -11.50
N ALA A 32 -1.96 -15.35 -10.78
CA ALA A 32 -1.46 -14.13 -11.39
C ALA A 32 -0.26 -14.43 -12.30
N ASN A 33 -0.19 -13.77 -13.44
CA ASN A 33 0.95 -13.89 -14.36
C ASN A 33 2.02 -12.86 -13.94
N GLU A 34 2.97 -13.29 -13.11
CA GLU A 34 4.05 -12.43 -12.62
C GLU A 34 5.03 -11.99 -13.71
N ALA A 35 5.06 -12.69 -14.85
CA ALA A 35 5.85 -12.30 -16.02
C ALA A 35 5.17 -11.23 -16.89
N ASN A 36 3.91 -10.88 -16.60
CA ASN A 36 3.22 -9.79 -17.31
C ASN A 36 3.84 -8.44 -16.96
N THR A 37 4.12 -7.63 -17.97
CA THR A 37 4.75 -6.30 -17.81
C THR A 37 3.93 -5.36 -16.90
N LEU A 38 2.60 -5.55 -16.83
CA LEU A 38 1.70 -4.75 -16.00
C LEU A 38 1.48 -5.33 -14.59
N PHE A 39 2.13 -6.47 -14.27
CA PHE A 39 1.91 -7.14 -12.99
C PHE A 39 2.20 -6.24 -11.77
N PRO A 40 3.32 -5.46 -11.72
CA PRO A 40 3.61 -4.57 -10.60
C PRO A 40 2.52 -3.51 -10.40
N GLU A 41 2.03 -2.90 -11.48
CA GLU A 41 0.98 -1.88 -11.42
C GLU A 41 -0.37 -2.46 -11.01
N LEU A 42 -0.72 -3.64 -11.53
CA LEU A 42 -1.95 -4.34 -11.15
C LEU A 42 -1.89 -4.78 -9.70
N LYS A 43 -0.76 -5.31 -9.24
CA LYS A 43 -0.53 -5.67 -7.84
C LYS A 43 -0.70 -4.44 -6.94
N ALA A 44 -0.10 -3.31 -7.31
CA ALA A 44 -0.23 -2.06 -6.58
C ALA A 44 -1.68 -1.53 -6.59
N LEU A 45 -2.41 -1.65 -7.71
CA LEU A 45 -3.80 -1.23 -7.82
C LEU A 45 -4.73 -2.04 -6.92
N VAL A 46 -4.63 -3.37 -6.97
CA VAL A 46 -5.43 -4.28 -6.13
C VAL A 46 -5.16 -4.01 -4.67
N PHE A 47 -3.89 -3.80 -4.32
CA PHE A 47 -3.51 -3.47 -2.97
C PHE A 47 -4.07 -2.12 -2.50
N LYS A 48 -4.00 -1.07 -3.35
CA LYS A 48 -4.65 0.20 -3.05
C LYS A 48 -6.12 0.02 -2.70
N ALA A 49 -6.84 -0.77 -3.48
CA ALA A 49 -8.24 -1.06 -3.23
C ALA A 49 -8.43 -1.75 -1.87
N GLN A 50 -7.62 -2.75 -1.54
CA GLN A 50 -7.67 -3.46 -0.26
C GLN A 50 -7.37 -2.53 0.93
N VAL A 51 -6.31 -1.71 0.84
CA VAL A 51 -5.97 -0.75 1.92
C VAL A 51 -7.06 0.29 2.11
N MET A 52 -7.70 0.73 1.04
CA MET A 52 -8.80 1.70 1.14
C MET A 52 -10.08 1.08 1.71
N GLU A 53 -10.32 -0.21 1.50
CA GLU A 53 -11.46 -0.94 2.08
C GLU A 53 -11.20 -1.37 3.53
N GLU A 54 -9.93 -1.60 3.91
CA GLU A 54 -9.59 -2.04 5.27
C GLU A 54 -9.57 -0.86 6.25
N ARG A 55 -10.74 -0.52 6.77
CA ARG A 55 -10.86 0.26 8.03
C ARG A 55 -10.01 -0.31 9.18
N GLN A 56 -9.65 -1.58 9.10
CA GLN A 56 -8.80 -2.28 10.06
C GLN A 56 -7.37 -1.74 10.09
N LEU A 57 -6.79 -1.34 8.96
CA LEU A 57 -5.47 -0.73 8.94
C LEU A 57 -5.48 0.63 9.66
N LEU A 58 -6.43 1.48 9.34
CA LEU A 58 -6.61 2.77 10.02
C LEU A 58 -6.79 2.56 11.52
N ALA A 59 -7.69 1.68 11.92
CA ALA A 59 -7.93 1.37 13.32
C ALA A 59 -6.69 0.78 14.03
N ALA A 60 -5.93 -0.10 13.37
CA ALA A 60 -4.73 -0.68 13.93
C ALA A 60 -3.59 0.34 14.08
N VAL A 61 -3.44 1.23 13.11
CA VAL A 61 -2.47 2.32 13.17
C VAL A 61 -2.90 3.37 14.20
N GLU A 62 -4.17 3.74 14.29
CA GLU A 62 -4.72 4.63 15.32
C GLU A 62 -4.59 4.03 16.72
N ASN A 63 -4.80 2.73 16.89
CA ASN A 63 -4.58 2.02 18.15
C ASN A 63 -3.09 1.95 18.57
N SER A 64 -2.16 2.25 17.68
CA SER A 64 -0.73 2.30 17.99
C SER A 64 -0.26 3.66 18.53
N GLY A 65 -1.09 4.71 18.46
CA GLY A 65 -0.79 6.03 19.00
C GLY A 65 -1.47 7.19 18.26
N ARG A 66 -0.98 8.40 18.50
CA ARG A 66 -1.51 9.63 17.86
C ARG A 66 -0.79 9.85 16.53
N ILE A 67 -1.55 9.77 15.43
CA ILE A 67 -1.04 10.02 14.09
C ILE A 67 -1.41 11.44 13.68
N PHE A 68 -0.42 12.13 13.13
CA PHE A 68 -0.55 13.45 12.55
C PHE A 68 -0.59 13.37 11.01
N LEU A 69 0.28 12.54 10.43
CA LEU A 69 0.33 12.28 9.00
C LEU A 69 0.64 10.80 8.78
N LEU A 70 -0.06 10.16 7.85
CA LEU A 70 0.23 8.82 7.34
C LEU A 70 0.07 8.86 5.83
N VAL A 71 1.16 8.61 5.13
CA VAL A 71 1.15 8.50 3.67
C VAL A 71 1.82 7.21 3.23
N LEU A 72 1.27 6.62 2.18
CA LEU A 72 1.87 5.52 1.45
C LEU A 72 2.56 6.07 0.22
N THR A 73 3.77 5.60 -0.05
CA THR A 73 4.62 6.01 -1.16
C THR A 73 5.36 4.76 -1.69
N GLY A 74 6.42 4.92 -2.42
CA GLY A 74 7.26 3.82 -2.86
C GLY A 74 6.50 2.73 -3.60
N PHE A 75 6.59 1.52 -3.10
CA PHE A 75 5.90 0.35 -3.65
C PHE A 75 4.40 0.60 -3.85
N PHE A 76 3.75 1.24 -2.90
CA PHE A 76 2.31 1.48 -2.94
C PHE A 76 1.84 2.42 -4.06
N VAL A 77 2.77 3.11 -4.68
CA VAL A 77 2.51 4.04 -5.79
C VAL A 77 3.29 3.68 -7.06
N GLY A 78 3.79 2.43 -7.14
CA GLY A 78 4.53 1.95 -8.31
C GLY A 78 5.98 2.44 -8.39
N GLN A 79 6.58 2.83 -7.26
CA GLN A 79 7.98 3.25 -7.14
C GLN A 79 8.75 2.34 -6.16
N PRO A 80 8.98 1.06 -6.50
CA PRO A 80 9.57 0.08 -5.57
C PRO A 80 11.00 0.42 -5.11
N GLU A 81 11.71 1.26 -5.83
CA GLU A 81 13.07 1.73 -5.53
C GLU A 81 13.10 2.96 -4.59
N ALA A 82 11.96 3.43 -4.13
CA ALA A 82 11.90 4.56 -3.21
C ALA A 82 12.51 4.21 -1.85
N GLN A 83 13.08 5.21 -1.18
CA GLN A 83 13.74 5.03 0.13
C GLN A 83 12.77 4.65 1.26
N THR A 84 11.48 4.87 1.07
CA THR A 84 10.43 4.50 2.04
C THR A 84 9.12 4.21 1.32
N ASP A 85 8.39 3.24 1.82
CA ASP A 85 7.07 2.87 1.33
C ASP A 85 5.96 3.48 2.19
N VAL A 86 6.27 3.77 3.46
CA VAL A 86 5.33 4.33 4.42
C VAL A 86 6.00 5.44 5.23
N LEU A 87 5.45 6.63 5.19
CA LEU A 87 5.85 7.73 6.09
C LEU A 87 4.78 7.94 7.15
N ILE A 88 5.19 7.87 8.41
CA ILE A 88 4.32 8.07 9.57
C ILE A 88 4.87 9.20 10.44
N VAL A 89 4.06 10.21 10.65
CA VAL A 89 4.37 11.31 11.58
C VAL A 89 3.42 11.23 12.76
N GLY A 90 3.99 11.11 13.95
CA GLY A 90 3.18 11.02 15.16
C GLY A 90 3.94 10.49 16.37
N SER A 91 3.18 10.25 17.45
CA SER A 91 3.67 9.59 18.65
C SER A 91 3.08 8.19 18.73
N LEU A 92 3.90 7.19 18.41
CA LEU A 92 3.47 5.82 18.18
C LEU A 92 4.22 4.83 19.07
N ASN A 93 3.53 3.76 19.44
CA ASN A 93 4.17 2.60 20.04
C ASN A 93 4.85 1.76 18.94
N ARG A 94 6.18 1.85 18.88
CA ARG A 94 7.00 1.19 17.84
C ARG A 94 6.80 -0.34 17.80
N SER A 95 6.57 -0.98 18.96
CA SER A 95 6.38 -2.44 19.03
C SER A 95 5.05 -2.87 18.43
N LYS A 96 3.99 -2.08 18.63
CA LYS A 96 2.66 -2.34 18.02
C LYS A 96 2.72 -2.13 16.52
N LEU A 97 3.36 -1.05 16.08
CA LEU A 97 3.52 -0.73 14.66
C LEU A 97 4.33 -1.80 13.93
N ARG A 98 5.46 -2.26 14.51
CA ARG A 98 6.28 -3.33 13.90
C ARG A 98 5.47 -4.61 13.69
N ARG A 99 4.64 -5.02 14.66
CA ARG A 99 3.77 -6.20 14.50
C ARG A 99 2.76 -6.03 13.38
N LEU A 100 2.21 -4.83 13.26
CA LEU A 100 1.29 -4.50 12.17
C LEU A 100 2.00 -4.59 10.81
N LEU A 101 3.16 -3.94 10.67
CA LEU A 101 3.92 -3.96 9.41
C LEU A 101 4.36 -5.38 9.04
N ALA A 102 4.78 -6.20 10.00
CA ALA A 102 5.12 -7.60 9.76
C ALA A 102 3.95 -8.42 9.20
N SER A 103 2.71 -8.12 9.58
CA SER A 103 1.54 -8.77 8.99
C SER A 103 1.34 -8.39 7.51
N PHE A 104 1.67 -7.15 7.15
CA PHE A 104 1.64 -6.70 5.76
C PHE A 104 2.79 -7.30 4.95
N GLU A 105 4.01 -7.32 5.49
CA GLU A 105 5.17 -7.94 4.85
C GLU A 105 4.88 -9.40 4.48
N HIS A 106 4.25 -10.13 5.40
CA HIS A 106 3.83 -11.52 5.13
C HIS A 106 2.76 -11.60 4.01
N HIS A 107 1.83 -10.65 3.97
CA HIS A 107 0.79 -10.61 2.95
C HIS A 107 1.34 -10.25 1.55
N PHE A 108 2.38 -9.41 1.49
CA PHE A 108 2.97 -8.92 0.24
C PHE A 108 4.20 -9.70 -0.22
N ASP A 109 4.67 -10.65 0.60
CA ASP A 109 5.91 -11.39 0.37
C ASP A 109 7.09 -10.45 0.04
N ARG A 110 7.14 -9.31 0.75
CA ARG A 110 8.23 -8.34 0.62
C ARG A 110 8.39 -7.51 1.88
N GLU A 111 9.62 -7.03 2.10
CA GLU A 111 9.94 -6.06 3.14
C GLU A 111 9.32 -4.69 2.81
N ILE A 112 8.71 -4.05 3.83
CA ILE A 112 8.13 -2.71 3.73
C ILE A 112 9.06 -1.72 4.43
N HIS A 113 9.64 -0.82 3.66
CA HIS A 113 10.45 0.27 4.20
C HIS A 113 9.56 1.36 4.78
N TYR A 114 9.72 1.65 6.05
CA TYR A 114 8.94 2.68 6.72
C TYR A 114 9.79 3.69 7.46
N THR A 115 9.34 4.93 7.45
CA THR A 115 9.96 6.03 8.18
C THR A 115 8.97 6.56 9.21
N ILE A 116 9.42 6.66 10.45
CA ILE A 116 8.64 7.25 11.56
C ILE A 116 9.40 8.46 12.07
N MET A 117 8.68 9.56 12.22
CA MET A 117 9.21 10.77 12.86
C MET A 117 8.17 11.40 13.77
N THR A 118 8.64 12.16 14.76
CA THR A 118 7.78 12.99 15.59
C THR A 118 7.25 14.16 14.79
N ARG A 119 6.17 14.81 15.27
CA ARG A 119 5.68 16.05 14.67
C ARG A 119 6.74 17.16 14.69
N GLN A 120 7.48 17.30 15.78
CA GLN A 120 8.56 18.30 15.89
C GLN A 120 9.66 18.07 14.86
N GLU A 121 10.07 16.80 14.68
CA GLU A 121 11.07 16.43 13.67
C GLU A 121 10.54 16.72 12.26
N PHE A 122 9.29 16.37 11.98
CA PHE A 122 8.65 16.66 10.70
C PHE A 122 8.61 18.16 10.41
N ASP A 123 8.12 18.97 11.36
CA ASP A 123 8.00 20.42 11.21
C ASP A 123 9.38 21.06 11.01
N TYR A 124 10.39 20.60 11.75
CA TYR A 124 11.79 21.05 11.60
C TYR A 124 12.36 20.69 10.21
N ARG A 125 12.28 19.42 9.79
CA ARG A 125 12.78 19.00 8.48
C ARG A 125 12.02 19.68 7.33
N HIS A 126 10.73 19.85 7.48
CA HIS A 126 9.89 20.54 6.49
C HIS A 126 10.29 22.01 6.35
N SER A 127 10.60 22.72 7.46
CA SER A 127 11.06 24.11 7.43
C SER A 127 12.41 24.29 6.76
N LEU A 128 13.28 23.28 6.81
CA LEU A 128 14.58 23.26 6.16
C LEU A 128 14.53 22.80 4.70
N THR A 129 13.34 22.52 4.17
CA THR A 129 13.16 21.93 2.82
C THR A 129 14.00 20.66 2.67
N ASP A 130 13.97 19.81 3.71
CA ASP A 130 14.72 18.54 3.72
C ASP A 130 14.41 17.72 2.47
N ARG A 131 15.48 17.33 1.76
CA ARG A 131 15.36 16.66 0.46
C ARG A 131 14.55 15.37 0.53
N PHE A 132 14.70 14.59 1.60
CA PHE A 132 13.97 13.34 1.78
C PHE A 132 12.47 13.60 1.88
N LEU A 133 12.05 14.51 2.78
CA LEU A 133 10.65 14.89 2.92
C LEU A 133 10.07 15.52 1.66
N TYR A 134 10.84 16.39 1.02
CA TYR A 134 10.41 17.03 -0.21
C TYR A 134 10.16 16.00 -1.33
N THR A 135 11.07 15.05 -1.51
CA THR A 135 10.92 13.99 -2.50
C THR A 135 9.65 13.16 -2.27
N ILE A 136 9.34 12.81 -1.02
CA ILE A 136 8.13 12.05 -0.68
C ILE A 136 6.88 12.90 -0.92
N LEU A 137 6.84 14.14 -0.39
CA LEU A 137 5.63 14.96 -0.39
C LEU A 137 5.30 15.58 -1.75
N ALA A 138 6.30 15.75 -2.63
CA ALA A 138 6.14 16.24 -4.00
C ALA A 138 5.92 15.10 -5.01
N GLY A 139 6.26 13.86 -4.63
CA GLY A 139 6.10 12.67 -5.46
C GLY A 139 4.69 12.07 -5.40
N PRO A 140 4.47 10.97 -6.12
CA PRO A 140 3.25 10.18 -6.00
C PRO A 140 3.10 9.65 -4.57
N LEU A 141 1.94 9.87 -3.98
CA LEU A 141 1.60 9.36 -2.64
C LEU A 141 0.10 9.14 -2.48
N ILE A 142 -0.25 8.26 -1.53
CA ILE A 142 -1.62 8.06 -1.08
C ILE A 142 -1.70 8.56 0.35
N THR A 143 -2.51 9.58 0.59
CA THR A 143 -2.73 10.10 1.93
C THR A 143 -3.81 9.30 2.64
N ILE A 144 -3.45 8.69 3.76
CA ILE A 144 -4.36 7.95 4.63
C ILE A 144 -4.85 8.83 5.78
N VAL A 145 -3.91 9.54 6.45
CA VAL A 145 -4.22 10.51 7.50
C VAL A 145 -3.45 11.79 7.22
N ASP A 146 -4.14 12.93 7.21
CA ASP A 146 -3.53 14.25 7.12
C ASP A 146 -4.21 15.24 8.06
N LYS A 147 -3.59 15.48 9.21
CA LYS A 147 -4.02 16.48 10.20
C LYS A 147 -3.22 17.78 10.13
N ARG A 148 -2.48 18.00 9.02
CA ARG A 148 -1.77 19.28 8.79
C ARG A 148 -2.73 20.40 8.42
N LYS A 149 -3.84 20.08 7.76
CA LYS A 149 -4.90 21.02 7.44
C LYS A 149 -5.99 20.92 8.51
N PRO A 150 -6.55 22.05 9.01
CA PRO A 150 -7.76 21.97 9.80
C PRO A 150 -8.85 21.28 8.97
N ALA A 151 -9.62 20.41 9.63
CA ALA A 151 -10.78 19.77 8.99
C ALA A 151 -11.61 20.86 8.31
N LYS A 152 -11.85 20.74 7.02
CA LYS A 152 -12.83 21.60 6.35
C LYS A 152 -14.17 21.31 7.00
N THR A 153 -14.69 22.26 7.73
CA THR A 153 -16.04 22.30 8.26
C THR A 153 -17.03 22.35 7.09
#